data_0ef9afa50f01b92de274f98d43b217cf
#
_entry.id   0ef9afa50f01b92de274f98d43b217cf
#
_cell.length_a   1.000
_cell.length_b   1.000
_cell.length_c   1.000
_cell.angle_alpha   90.00
_cell.angle_beta   90.00
_cell.angle_gamma   90.00
#
_symmetry.space_group_name_H-M   'P 1'
#
loop_
_entity.id
_entity.type
_entity.pdbx_description
1 polymer ?
#
loop_
_entity_poly.entity_id
_entity_poly.type
_entity_poly.pdbx_seq_one_letter_code
_entity_poly.pdbx_strand_id
1 'polypeptide(L)'
;MFDSILRFFRKRKIRKYISDIPTGIRPLSEISTVNVVIDVEEPGFDILKEDILAWGRKQGIKVSIYFFDFRKIGQEELLLTSITTTIIKKELDWLGTPDLGKLSGLLEEPSDLFISLIENGNFPIEFVSRCAKARFKIGRCPFQGHAYDMVISGSPTEDLRSDVRRIFAGMTEFLEKVR
;
A
#
# COMPACT_ATOMS: atom_id res chain seq x y z
N MET A 1 -28.76 8.43 2.55
CA MET A 1 -29.09 7.84 1.22
C MET A 1 -27.88 7.85 0.29
N PHE A 2 -27.22 8.98 0.04
CA PHE A 2 -26.04 9.08 -0.84
C PHE A 2 -24.88 8.15 -0.43
N ASP A 3 -24.56 8.06 0.86
CA ASP A 3 -23.49 7.18 1.36
C ASP A 3 -23.72 5.69 1.11
N SER A 4 -24.97 5.25 1.16
CA SER A 4 -25.32 3.85 0.88
C SER A 4 -25.14 3.51 -0.60
N ILE A 5 -25.50 4.45 -1.48
CA ILE A 5 -25.33 4.34 -2.94
C ILE A 5 -23.84 4.31 -3.28
N LEU A 6 -23.06 5.26 -2.72
CA LEU A 6 -21.61 5.33 -2.91
C LEU A 6 -20.93 4.03 -2.46
N ARG A 7 -21.31 3.53 -1.29
CA ARG A 7 -20.81 2.27 -0.72
C ARG A 7 -21.13 1.07 -1.61
N PHE A 8 -22.33 1.03 -2.21
CA PHE A 8 -22.73 -0.02 -3.15
C PHE A 8 -21.83 -0.01 -4.41
N PHE A 9 -21.63 1.14 -5.04
CA PHE A 9 -20.78 1.26 -6.22
C PHE A 9 -19.31 0.97 -5.93
N ARG A 10 -18.79 1.39 -4.78
CA ARG A 10 -17.45 1.06 -4.31
C ARG A 10 -17.25 -0.45 -4.16
N LYS A 11 -18.19 -1.15 -3.54
CA LYS A 11 -18.16 -2.62 -3.43
C LYS A 11 -18.19 -3.29 -4.81
N ARG A 12 -19.01 -2.79 -5.74
CA ARG A 12 -19.05 -3.31 -7.11
C ARG A 12 -17.74 -3.06 -7.85
N LYS A 13 -17.11 -1.90 -7.65
CA LYS A 13 -15.80 -1.59 -8.24
C LYS A 13 -14.73 -2.55 -7.72
N ILE A 14 -14.66 -2.75 -6.41
CA ILE A 14 -13.71 -3.72 -5.81
C ILE A 14 -13.94 -5.11 -6.41
N ARG A 15 -15.18 -5.61 -6.46
CA ARG A 15 -15.48 -6.95 -7.01
C ARG A 15 -15.01 -7.13 -8.45
N LYS A 16 -14.98 -6.08 -9.24
CA LYS A 16 -14.50 -6.13 -10.63
C LYS A 16 -12.98 -6.32 -10.73
N TYR A 17 -12.23 -5.79 -9.77
CA TYR A 17 -10.76 -5.74 -9.81
C TYR A 17 -10.11 -6.57 -8.70
N ILE A 18 -10.88 -7.16 -7.80
CA ILE A 18 -10.33 -7.95 -6.70
C ILE A 18 -9.43 -9.06 -7.25
N SER A 19 -8.28 -9.23 -6.61
CA SER A 19 -7.35 -10.30 -6.97
C SER A 19 -7.96 -11.67 -6.73
N ASP A 20 -7.81 -12.56 -7.68
CA ASP A 20 -8.17 -13.98 -7.62
C ASP A 20 -6.99 -14.86 -7.16
N ILE A 21 -5.82 -14.25 -6.93
CA ILE A 21 -4.63 -14.96 -6.48
C ILE A 21 -4.82 -15.39 -5.01
N PRO A 22 -4.67 -16.69 -4.70
CA PRO A 22 -4.66 -17.16 -3.33
C PRO A 22 -3.52 -16.51 -2.53
N THR A 23 -3.85 -15.94 -1.38
CA THR A 23 -2.87 -15.29 -0.51
C THR A 23 -2.60 -16.13 0.73
N GLY A 24 -1.44 -15.92 1.34
CA GLY A 24 -1.04 -16.55 2.59
C GLY A 24 0.38 -16.16 2.99
N ILE A 25 0.71 -16.39 4.26
CA ILE A 25 2.04 -16.12 4.80
C ILE A 25 3.08 -16.96 4.06
N ARG A 26 4.16 -16.30 3.63
CA ARG A 26 5.27 -16.92 2.90
C ARG A 26 6.61 -16.56 3.53
N PRO A 27 7.58 -17.50 3.52
CA PRO A 27 8.94 -17.22 3.97
C PRO A 27 9.65 -16.24 3.02
N LEU A 28 10.56 -15.46 3.57
CA LEU A 28 11.32 -14.46 2.82
C LEU A 28 12.08 -15.08 1.64
N SER A 29 12.52 -16.33 1.75
CA SER A 29 13.21 -17.07 0.68
C SER A 29 12.37 -17.30 -0.59
N GLU A 30 11.05 -17.18 -0.50
CA GLU A 30 10.11 -17.31 -1.63
C GLU A 30 9.72 -15.95 -2.23
N ILE A 31 10.25 -14.84 -1.68
CA ILE A 31 9.90 -13.49 -2.08
C ILE A 31 11.01 -12.93 -2.96
N SER A 32 10.72 -12.66 -4.21
CA SER A 32 11.61 -12.03 -5.19
C SER A 32 11.10 -10.67 -5.67
N THR A 33 9.81 -10.42 -5.53
CA THR A 33 9.15 -9.18 -5.97
C THR A 33 8.25 -8.62 -4.87
N VAL A 34 8.39 -7.32 -4.61
CA VAL A 34 7.60 -6.61 -3.58
C VAL A 34 7.04 -5.31 -4.16
N ASN A 35 5.75 -5.11 -3.97
CA ASN A 35 5.09 -3.84 -4.18
C ASN A 35 4.79 -3.16 -2.84
N VAL A 36 5.21 -1.92 -2.67
CA VAL A 36 5.00 -1.15 -1.42
C VAL A 36 4.19 0.11 -1.72
N VAL A 37 3.19 0.40 -0.92
CA VAL A 37 2.46 1.68 -0.98
C VAL A 37 2.78 2.51 0.26
N ILE A 38 3.13 3.78 0.06
CA ILE A 38 3.47 4.74 1.13
C ILE A 38 2.75 6.06 0.92
N ASP A 39 2.50 6.77 2.02
CA ASP A 39 1.90 8.09 2.04
C ASP A 39 3.01 9.16 2.06
N VAL A 40 2.95 10.12 1.13
CA VAL A 40 3.89 11.23 1.06
C VAL A 40 3.69 12.23 2.21
N GLU A 41 2.48 12.26 2.80
CA GLU A 41 2.17 13.09 3.97
C GLU A 41 2.75 12.52 5.28
N GLU A 42 3.20 11.25 5.27
CA GLU A 42 3.82 10.64 6.45
C GLU A 42 5.18 11.30 6.74
N PRO A 43 5.43 11.79 7.98
CA PRO A 43 6.72 12.37 8.33
C PRO A 43 7.87 11.37 8.10
N GLY A 44 8.91 11.80 7.39
CA GLY A 44 10.08 10.96 7.09
C GLY A 44 9.85 9.94 5.96
N PHE A 45 8.83 10.12 5.11
CA PHE A 45 8.55 9.24 3.98
C PHE A 45 9.74 9.05 3.03
N ASP A 46 10.55 10.08 2.86
CA ASP A 46 11.77 10.06 2.05
C ASP A 46 12.82 9.10 2.62
N ILE A 47 13.04 9.14 3.93
CA ILE A 47 13.94 8.22 4.64
C ILE A 47 13.36 6.80 4.61
N LEU A 48 12.06 6.66 4.82
CA LEU A 48 11.36 5.37 4.71
C LEU A 48 11.55 4.74 3.31
N LYS A 49 11.42 5.55 2.26
CA LYS A 49 11.66 5.10 0.88
C LYS A 49 13.08 4.52 0.73
N GLU A 50 14.10 5.22 1.25
CA GLU A 50 15.48 4.73 1.20
C GLU A 50 15.68 3.45 2.03
N ASP A 51 15.05 3.34 3.21
CA ASP A 51 15.06 2.13 4.03
C ASP A 51 14.46 0.93 3.27
N ILE A 52 13.33 1.13 2.59
CA ILE A 52 12.67 0.10 1.78
C ILE A 52 13.58 -0.37 0.63
N LEU A 53 14.17 0.58 -0.11
CA LEU A 53 15.08 0.25 -1.21
C LEU A 53 16.36 -0.43 -0.74
N ALA A 54 16.92 -0.01 0.42
CA ALA A 54 18.08 -0.63 1.02
C ALA A 54 17.80 -2.07 1.46
N TRP A 55 16.63 -2.31 2.09
CA TRP A 55 16.18 -3.64 2.46
C TRP A 55 16.03 -4.54 1.23
N GLY A 56 15.38 -4.06 0.17
CA GLY A 56 15.24 -4.82 -1.07
C GLY A 56 16.59 -5.22 -1.67
N ARG A 57 17.53 -4.27 -1.75
CA ARG A 57 18.91 -4.55 -2.22
C ARG A 57 19.61 -5.60 -1.36
N LYS A 58 19.52 -5.47 -0.02
CA LYS A 58 20.13 -6.42 0.92
C LYS A 58 19.59 -7.84 0.72
N GLN A 59 18.29 -7.98 0.46
CA GLN A 59 17.63 -9.28 0.28
C GLN A 59 17.66 -9.81 -1.15
N GLY A 60 18.14 -9.03 -2.11
CA GLY A 60 18.08 -9.38 -3.54
C GLY A 60 16.66 -9.35 -4.13
N ILE A 61 15.78 -8.55 -3.54
CA ILE A 61 14.36 -8.44 -3.90
C ILE A 61 14.14 -7.22 -4.79
N LYS A 62 13.38 -7.40 -5.88
CA LYS A 62 12.92 -6.29 -6.73
C LYS A 62 11.78 -5.56 -6.04
N VAL A 63 11.97 -4.29 -5.71
CA VAL A 63 10.99 -3.44 -5.04
C VAL A 63 10.41 -2.41 -6.00
N SER A 64 9.08 -2.29 -6.03
CA SER A 64 8.35 -1.20 -6.68
C SER A 64 7.58 -0.40 -5.62
N ILE A 65 7.74 0.91 -5.61
CA ILE A 65 7.08 1.79 -4.64
C ILE A 65 6.05 2.66 -5.34
N TYR A 66 4.84 2.68 -4.79
CA TYR A 66 3.72 3.51 -5.20
C TYR A 66 3.44 4.54 -4.12
N PHE A 67 3.34 5.80 -4.51
CA PHE A 67 3.16 6.92 -3.61
C PHE A 67 1.73 7.42 -3.65
N PHE A 68 1.16 7.68 -2.48
CA PHE A 68 -0.10 8.40 -2.35
C PHE A 68 0.20 9.81 -1.86
N ASP A 69 -0.13 10.82 -2.68
CA ASP A 69 0.07 12.24 -2.37
C ASP A 69 -1.26 12.96 -2.45
N PHE A 70 -1.93 13.07 -1.32
CA PHE A 70 -3.24 13.72 -1.24
C PHE A 70 -3.15 15.14 -0.68
N ARG A 71 -1.95 15.69 -0.57
CA ARG A 71 -1.73 17.09 -0.20
C ARG A 71 -2.44 18.01 -1.21
N LYS A 72 -2.80 19.20 -0.75
CA LYS A 72 -3.24 20.27 -1.63
C LYS A 72 -2.01 20.86 -2.34
N ILE A 73 -1.66 20.27 -3.47
CA ILE A 73 -0.53 20.75 -4.28
C ILE A 73 -1.02 21.93 -5.10
N GLY A 74 -0.38 23.10 -4.95
CA GLY A 74 -0.59 24.26 -5.80
C GLY A 74 -0.12 24.01 -7.24
N GLN A 75 -0.56 24.84 -8.19
CA GLN A 75 -0.18 24.66 -9.61
C GLN A 75 1.33 24.80 -9.86
N GLU A 76 2.05 25.46 -8.94
CA GLU A 76 3.50 25.72 -9.04
C GLU A 76 4.35 24.72 -8.23
N GLU A 77 3.73 23.84 -7.44
CA GLU A 77 4.45 22.87 -6.63
C GLU A 77 4.74 21.59 -7.43
N LEU A 78 6.01 21.19 -7.45
CA LEU A 78 6.44 19.94 -8.07
C LEU A 78 6.09 18.74 -7.18
N LEU A 79 5.76 17.61 -7.82
CA LEU A 79 5.65 16.34 -7.13
C LEU A 79 7.02 15.96 -6.53
N LEU A 80 7.01 15.48 -5.29
CA LEU A 80 8.22 15.01 -4.61
C LEU A 80 8.68 13.63 -5.07
N THR A 81 7.87 12.97 -5.90
CA THR A 81 8.04 11.57 -6.32
C THR A 81 7.78 11.41 -7.80
N SER A 82 8.04 10.21 -8.34
CA SER A 82 7.83 9.90 -9.75
C SER A 82 6.37 10.05 -10.17
N ILE A 83 6.12 10.79 -11.24
CA ILE A 83 4.78 11.00 -11.81
C ILE A 83 4.08 9.68 -12.15
N THR A 84 4.81 8.67 -12.59
CA THR A 84 4.26 7.40 -13.06
C THR A 84 3.77 6.49 -11.93
N THR A 85 4.30 6.64 -10.73
CA THR A 85 3.96 5.82 -9.55
C THR A 85 3.33 6.63 -8.43
N THR A 86 3.02 7.91 -8.65
CA THR A 86 2.37 8.77 -7.65
C THR A 86 0.90 8.97 -8.00
N ILE A 87 0.05 8.59 -7.06
CA ILE A 87 -1.40 8.79 -7.10
C ILE A 87 -1.72 10.08 -6.35
N ILE A 88 -2.31 11.04 -7.06
CA ILE A 88 -2.70 12.33 -6.47
C ILE A 88 -4.22 12.45 -6.38
N LYS A 89 -4.69 13.28 -5.45
CA LYS A 89 -6.12 13.40 -5.14
C LYS A 89 -6.98 13.76 -6.35
N LYS A 90 -6.50 14.62 -7.24
CA LYS A 90 -7.23 15.05 -8.44
C LYS A 90 -7.42 13.97 -9.51
N GLU A 91 -6.67 12.86 -9.41
CA GLU A 91 -6.76 11.72 -10.33
C GLU A 91 -7.71 10.63 -9.83
N LEU A 92 -8.33 10.84 -8.67
CA LEU A 92 -9.36 9.94 -8.19
C LEU A 92 -10.67 10.16 -8.97
N ASP A 93 -11.32 9.06 -9.36
CA ASP A 93 -12.65 9.16 -9.94
C ASP A 93 -13.71 9.57 -8.87
N TRP A 94 -14.96 9.74 -9.28
CA TRP A 94 -16.04 10.15 -8.37
C TRP A 94 -16.33 9.15 -7.24
N LEU A 95 -15.90 7.90 -7.38
CA LEU A 95 -15.94 6.88 -6.31
C LEU A 95 -14.74 6.98 -5.36
N GLY A 96 -13.71 7.71 -5.74
CA GLY A 96 -12.42 7.74 -5.07
C GLY A 96 -11.48 6.63 -5.54
N THR A 97 -11.71 6.03 -6.72
CA THR A 97 -10.79 5.03 -7.31
C THR A 97 -9.60 5.75 -7.93
N PRO A 98 -8.37 5.32 -7.66
CA PRO A 98 -7.19 5.85 -8.31
C PRO A 98 -7.14 5.54 -9.82
N ASP A 99 -6.31 6.28 -10.56
CA ASP A 99 -6.03 5.99 -11.96
C ASP A 99 -5.46 4.56 -12.11
N LEU A 100 -6.21 3.72 -12.84
CA LEU A 100 -5.87 2.30 -13.01
C LEU A 100 -4.62 2.12 -13.87
N GLY A 101 -4.32 3.06 -14.78
CA GLY A 101 -3.12 3.02 -15.59
C GLY A 101 -1.85 3.14 -14.75
N LYS A 102 -1.87 4.01 -13.73
CA LYS A 102 -0.77 4.13 -12.77
C LYS A 102 -0.63 2.91 -11.84
N LEU A 103 -1.71 2.17 -11.65
CA LEU A 103 -1.74 0.97 -10.82
C LEU A 103 -1.57 -0.33 -11.61
N SER A 104 -1.30 -0.28 -12.92
CA SER A 104 -1.22 -1.49 -13.76
C SER A 104 -0.25 -2.54 -13.20
N GLY A 105 0.94 -2.14 -12.74
CA GLY A 105 1.89 -3.05 -12.11
C GLY A 105 1.41 -3.67 -10.78
N LEU A 106 0.42 -3.07 -10.12
CA LEU A 106 -0.22 -3.65 -8.93
C LEU A 106 -1.41 -4.55 -9.27
N LEU A 107 -2.16 -4.20 -10.30
CA LEU A 107 -3.44 -4.81 -10.62
C LEU A 107 -3.34 -5.91 -11.67
N GLU A 108 -2.32 -5.89 -12.52
CA GLU A 108 -2.17 -6.80 -13.65
C GLU A 108 -1.03 -7.79 -13.45
N GLU A 109 0.08 -7.34 -12.84
CA GLU A 109 1.27 -8.15 -12.63
C GLU A 109 1.30 -8.75 -11.22
N PRO A 110 1.33 -10.10 -11.08
CA PRO A 110 1.46 -10.72 -9.77
C PRO A 110 2.81 -10.42 -9.11
N SER A 111 2.78 -10.03 -7.84
CA SER A 111 3.97 -9.92 -6.98
C SER A 111 3.95 -11.01 -5.90
N ASP A 112 5.11 -11.28 -5.30
CA ASP A 112 5.19 -12.23 -4.20
C ASP A 112 4.69 -11.60 -2.90
N LEU A 113 4.97 -10.31 -2.70
CA LEU A 113 4.57 -9.57 -1.51
C LEU A 113 3.99 -8.19 -1.86
N PHE A 114 2.93 -7.82 -1.17
CA PHE A 114 2.38 -6.47 -1.14
C PHE A 114 2.42 -5.92 0.29
N ILE A 115 2.96 -4.72 0.46
CA ILE A 115 3.03 -4.02 1.75
C ILE A 115 2.31 -2.69 1.64
N SER A 116 1.33 -2.44 2.53
CA SER A 116 0.73 -1.13 2.70
C SER A 116 1.16 -0.51 4.02
N LEU A 117 1.93 0.57 3.94
CA LEU A 117 2.40 1.32 5.10
C LEU A 117 1.49 2.51 5.45
N ILE A 118 0.37 2.65 4.76
CA ILE A 118 -0.57 3.75 4.93
C ILE A 118 -1.51 3.44 6.10
N GLU A 119 -1.60 4.37 7.06
CA GLU A 119 -2.44 4.21 8.25
C GLU A 119 -3.91 4.53 7.97
N ASN A 120 -4.16 5.42 7.04
CA ASN A 120 -5.51 5.88 6.80
C ASN A 120 -6.31 4.84 5.98
N GLY A 121 -7.52 4.52 6.47
CA GLY A 121 -8.42 3.53 5.90
C GLY A 121 -9.40 4.09 4.86
N ASN A 122 -9.03 5.14 4.11
CA ASN A 122 -9.90 5.69 3.07
C ASN A 122 -10.06 4.74 1.87
N PHE A 123 -11.07 5.00 1.04
CA PHE A 123 -11.43 4.09 -0.05
C PHE A 123 -10.31 3.86 -1.09
N PRO A 124 -9.50 4.84 -1.51
CA PRO A 124 -8.38 4.60 -2.42
C PRO A 124 -7.42 3.53 -1.91
N ILE A 125 -7.10 3.56 -0.62
CA ILE A 125 -6.19 2.60 0.01
C ILE A 125 -6.85 1.23 0.15
N GLU A 126 -8.14 1.18 0.56
CA GLU A 126 -8.91 -0.06 0.59
C GLU A 126 -8.96 -0.71 -0.80
N PHE A 127 -9.23 0.06 -1.85
CA PHE A 127 -9.29 -0.43 -3.21
C PHE A 127 -7.98 -1.08 -3.63
N VAL A 128 -6.85 -0.37 -3.48
CA VAL A 128 -5.53 -0.89 -3.84
C VAL A 128 -5.20 -2.14 -3.03
N SER A 129 -5.42 -2.13 -1.72
CA SER A 129 -5.09 -3.26 -0.85
C SER A 129 -5.85 -4.53 -1.21
N ARG A 130 -7.12 -4.41 -1.60
CA ARG A 130 -7.95 -5.56 -2.01
C ARG A 130 -7.62 -6.04 -3.41
N CYS A 131 -7.34 -5.11 -4.33
CA CYS A 131 -7.21 -5.40 -5.75
C CYS A 131 -5.77 -5.73 -6.17
N ALA A 132 -4.75 -5.34 -5.40
CA ALA A 132 -3.37 -5.68 -5.69
C ALA A 132 -3.19 -7.20 -5.83
N LYS A 133 -2.58 -7.61 -6.94
CA LYS A 133 -2.24 -9.01 -7.20
C LYS A 133 -0.96 -9.37 -6.47
N ALA A 134 -1.08 -10.03 -5.33
CA ALA A 134 0.07 -10.49 -4.55
C ALA A 134 -0.25 -11.82 -3.87
N ARG A 135 0.78 -12.63 -3.66
CA ARG A 135 0.68 -13.94 -2.99
C ARG A 135 0.69 -13.84 -1.47
N PHE A 136 1.24 -12.77 -0.92
CA PHE A 136 1.22 -12.43 0.49
C PHE A 136 0.97 -10.93 0.65
N LYS A 137 0.10 -10.54 1.57
CA LYS A 137 -0.28 -9.14 1.78
C LYS A 137 -0.13 -8.76 3.25
N ILE A 138 0.62 -7.70 3.50
CA ILE A 138 0.80 -7.10 4.83
C ILE A 138 0.30 -5.65 4.79
N GLY A 139 -0.45 -5.24 5.81
CA GLY A 139 -0.94 -3.87 5.93
C GLY A 139 -0.75 -3.28 7.31
N ARG A 140 -0.83 -1.95 7.38
CA ARG A 140 -0.81 -1.18 8.62
C ARG A 140 -2.23 -0.89 9.13
N CYS A 141 -3.18 -0.66 8.23
CA CYS A 141 -4.56 -0.31 8.56
C CYS A 141 -5.50 -1.49 8.30
N PRO A 142 -6.21 -2.00 9.30
CA PRO A 142 -7.18 -3.06 9.08
C PRO A 142 -8.39 -2.56 8.27
N PHE A 143 -8.87 -3.38 7.35
CA PHE A 143 -10.14 -3.16 6.66
C PHE A 143 -11.16 -4.23 7.06
N GLN A 144 -12.44 -3.88 7.00
CA GLN A 144 -13.52 -4.83 7.26
C GLN A 144 -13.51 -5.95 6.21
N GLY A 145 -13.26 -7.17 6.62
CA GLY A 145 -13.04 -8.31 5.74
C GLY A 145 -11.58 -8.52 5.37
N HIS A 146 -11.30 -9.52 4.56
CA HIS A 146 -9.93 -9.95 4.24
C HIS A 146 -9.30 -9.06 3.15
N ALA A 147 -8.43 -8.12 3.55
CA ALA A 147 -7.62 -7.32 2.63
C ALA A 147 -6.13 -7.67 2.73
N TYR A 148 -5.70 -8.15 3.90
CA TYR A 148 -4.33 -8.55 4.21
C TYR A 148 -4.31 -9.89 4.93
N ASP A 149 -3.24 -10.64 4.75
CA ASP A 149 -2.97 -11.86 5.51
C ASP A 149 -2.45 -11.53 6.92
N MET A 150 -1.82 -10.36 7.05
CA MET A 150 -1.31 -9.85 8.31
C MET A 150 -1.46 -8.33 8.42
N VAL A 151 -1.80 -7.85 9.61
CA VAL A 151 -1.83 -6.42 9.92
C VAL A 151 -0.87 -6.15 11.06
N ILE A 152 0.04 -5.20 10.85
CA ILE A 152 0.95 -4.69 11.88
C ILE A 152 0.66 -3.21 12.07
N SER A 153 0.05 -2.87 13.19
CA SER A 153 -0.25 -1.49 13.59
C SER A 153 0.66 -1.06 14.74
N GLY A 154 0.95 0.23 14.82
CA GLY A 154 1.70 0.81 15.93
C GLY A 154 0.93 0.69 17.26
N SER A 155 1.65 0.65 18.38
CA SER A 155 1.04 0.69 19.70
C SER A 155 0.46 2.06 19.99
N PRO A 156 -0.77 2.18 20.52
CA PRO A 156 -1.37 3.46 20.86
C PRO A 156 -0.73 4.16 22.07
N THR A 157 0.24 3.53 22.73
CA THR A 157 0.82 4.00 24.01
C THR A 157 2.18 4.70 23.86
N GLU A 158 2.81 4.68 22.70
CA GLU A 158 4.08 5.38 22.47
C GLU A 158 3.84 6.58 21.58
N ASP A 159 4.19 7.77 22.08
CA ASP A 159 4.15 9.08 21.44
C ASP A 159 3.37 9.14 20.11
N LEU A 160 2.28 9.86 20.11
CA LEU A 160 1.24 10.15 19.12
C LEU A 160 1.56 10.05 17.60
N ARG A 161 2.71 9.50 17.24
CA ARG A 161 3.13 9.20 15.86
C ARG A 161 3.88 7.88 15.87
N SER A 162 3.15 6.78 15.67
CA SER A 162 3.81 5.52 15.39
C SER A 162 4.76 5.74 14.19
N ASP A 163 6.05 5.73 14.46
CA ASP A 163 7.08 5.90 13.43
C ASP A 163 6.92 4.79 12.38
N VAL A 164 6.47 5.18 11.19
CA VAL A 164 6.22 4.25 10.07
C VAL A 164 7.46 3.42 9.74
N ARG A 165 8.65 3.95 9.98
CA ARG A 165 9.92 3.23 9.80
C ARG A 165 10.04 2.07 10.78
N ARG A 166 9.62 2.24 12.06
CA ARG A 166 9.58 1.15 13.04
C ARG A 166 8.58 0.07 12.65
N ILE A 167 7.44 0.46 12.08
CA ILE A 167 6.45 -0.49 11.58
C ILE A 167 7.03 -1.29 10.42
N PHE A 168 7.68 -0.64 9.47
CA PHE A 168 8.37 -1.32 8.36
C PHE A 168 9.47 -2.25 8.87
N ALA A 169 10.29 -1.81 9.82
CA ALA A 169 11.31 -2.66 10.46
C ALA A 169 10.68 -3.89 11.13
N GLY A 170 9.56 -3.73 11.84
CA GLY A 170 8.83 -4.85 12.44
C GLY A 170 8.28 -5.82 11.39
N MET A 171 7.78 -5.32 10.25
CA MET A 171 7.34 -6.17 9.14
C MET A 171 8.49 -6.98 8.55
N THR A 172 9.63 -6.36 8.30
CA THR A 172 10.82 -7.04 7.74
C THR A 172 11.43 -8.04 8.72
N GLU A 173 11.49 -7.71 10.02
CA GLU A 173 11.92 -8.62 11.06
C GLU A 173 11.01 -9.86 11.16
N PHE A 174 9.69 -9.67 11.02
CA PHE A 174 8.75 -10.79 10.95
C PHE A 174 9.05 -11.68 9.74
N LEU A 175 9.21 -11.10 8.56
CA LEU A 175 9.51 -11.84 7.33
C LEU A 175 10.79 -12.68 7.43
N GLU A 176 11.82 -12.15 8.10
CA GLU A 176 13.08 -12.88 8.34
C GLU A 176 12.92 -14.08 9.28
N LYS A 177 11.88 -14.09 10.13
CA LYS A 177 11.59 -15.17 11.10
C LYS A 177 10.65 -16.26 10.54
N VAL A 178 9.89 -15.95 9.48
CA VAL A 178 9.02 -16.94 8.82
C VAL A 178 9.86 -17.93 8.04
N ARG A 179 9.69 -19.22 8.35
CA ARG A 179 10.38 -20.34 7.70
C ARG A 179 9.41 -21.22 6.93
#